data_14d98a7f92147e8b2e400210e961fbe8
#
_entry.id   14d98a7f92147e8b2e400210e961fbe8
#
_cell.length_a   1.000
_cell.length_b   1.000
_cell.length_c   1.000
_cell.angle_alpha   90.00
_cell.angle_beta   90.00
_cell.angle_gamma   90.00
#
_symmetry.space_group_name_H-M   'P 1'
#
loop_
_entity.id
_entity.type
_entity.pdbx_description
1 polymer ?
#
loop_
_entity_poly.entity_id
_entity_poly.type
_entity_poly.pdbx_seq_one_letter_code
_entity_poly.pdbx_strand_id
1 'polypeptide(L)'
;QVLEGKVLIEHDDIWGNATVLDSVLPELSALDCVGFKVVHARGVTGVQYLTEDVLEKMAAFNAVAPAHNPPYIAAIRQFRSLLPDTPLIGAFETAFHAGMPPEAALYSIPIELSRKYDIRRYGFHGASHEYLSQWAADAMDRTDLRLVTCHLGGSGSLCAVKNGKSIDTTMGLSLQCGVMHNNRCGDIDPYILFYLAEETGMGLPELRELLEKKSGLYGMSGGISNDLRDI
;
A
#
# COMPACT_ATOMS: atom_id res chain seq x y z
N GLN A 1 -25.62 -16.06 6.24
CA GLN A 1 -26.32 -14.79 6.13
C GLN A 1 -25.27 -13.72 5.87
N VAL A 2 -25.30 -13.12 4.70
CA VAL A 2 -24.39 -12.01 4.36
C VAL A 2 -25.06 -10.75 4.94
N LEU A 3 -24.37 -10.08 5.85
CA LEU A 3 -24.82 -8.76 6.31
C LEU A 3 -24.63 -7.75 5.16
N GLU A 4 -25.72 -7.31 4.56
CA GLU A 4 -25.73 -6.21 3.64
C GLU A 4 -25.84 -4.89 4.43
N GLY A 5 -24.71 -4.35 4.81
CA GLY A 5 -24.61 -3.04 5.42
C GLY A 5 -23.30 -2.38 5.04
N LYS A 6 -23.35 -1.14 4.55
CA LYS A 6 -22.18 -0.30 4.33
C LYS A 6 -22.17 0.78 5.41
N VAL A 7 -21.26 0.66 6.37
CA VAL A 7 -20.97 1.75 7.31
C VAL A 7 -19.77 2.52 6.73
N LEU A 8 -20.00 3.79 6.38
CA LEU A 8 -18.92 4.71 6.05
C LEU A 8 -18.41 5.30 7.37
N ILE A 9 -17.21 4.91 7.75
CA ILE A 9 -16.52 5.47 8.92
C ILE A 9 -15.47 6.42 8.38
N GLU A 10 -15.58 7.71 8.69
CA GLU A 10 -14.53 8.67 8.37
C GLU A 10 -13.28 8.39 9.19
N HIS A 11 -12.10 8.71 8.63
CA HIS A 11 -10.79 8.25 9.15
C HIS A 11 -10.53 8.62 10.63
N ASP A 12 -11.10 9.71 11.10
CA ASP A 12 -10.94 10.18 12.48
C ASP A 12 -11.92 9.51 13.47
N ASP A 13 -13.01 8.88 12.97
CA ASP A 13 -14.03 8.23 13.80
C ASP A 13 -13.67 6.79 14.19
N ILE A 14 -12.83 6.12 13.41
CA ILE A 14 -12.38 4.73 13.68
C ILE A 14 -11.67 4.64 15.04
N TRP A 15 -10.98 5.71 15.43
CA TRP A 15 -10.12 5.73 16.61
C TRP A 15 -10.84 6.16 17.89
N GLY A 16 -12.03 6.75 17.78
CA GLY A 16 -12.81 7.28 18.90
C GLY A 16 -14.12 6.55 19.19
N ASN A 17 -14.61 5.69 18.28
CA ASN A 17 -15.93 5.09 18.38
C ASN A 17 -15.88 3.55 18.46
N ALA A 18 -15.59 3.01 19.65
CA ALA A 18 -15.90 1.63 19.99
C ALA A 18 -17.39 1.29 19.70
N THR A 19 -18.28 2.28 19.76
CA THR A 19 -19.73 2.18 19.58
C THR A 19 -20.16 1.64 18.21
N VAL A 20 -19.44 1.89 17.12
CA VAL A 20 -19.82 1.36 15.80
C VAL A 20 -19.49 -0.14 15.71
N LEU A 21 -18.34 -0.55 16.21
CA LEU A 21 -17.99 -1.97 16.29
C LEU A 21 -18.91 -2.71 17.26
N ASP A 22 -19.20 -2.12 18.43
CA ASP A 22 -20.11 -2.70 19.42
C ASP A 22 -21.52 -2.94 18.86
N SER A 23 -22.00 -2.11 17.95
CA SER A 23 -23.32 -2.28 17.31
C SER A 23 -23.38 -3.44 16.33
N VAL A 24 -22.26 -3.85 15.73
CA VAL A 24 -22.16 -4.97 14.77
C VAL A 24 -21.59 -6.24 15.42
N LEU A 25 -20.90 -6.14 16.54
CA LEU A 25 -20.28 -7.29 17.24
C LEU A 25 -21.23 -8.45 17.57
N PRO A 26 -22.48 -8.23 18.02
CA PRO A 26 -23.39 -9.34 18.30
C PRO A 26 -23.67 -10.24 17.08
N GLU A 27 -23.58 -9.66 15.89
CA GLU A 27 -23.79 -10.38 14.62
C GLU A 27 -22.48 -11.02 14.09
N LEU A 28 -21.33 -10.60 14.62
CA LEU A 28 -19.99 -11.10 14.26
C LEU A 28 -19.57 -12.34 15.07
N SER A 29 -20.36 -12.77 16.05
CA SER A 29 -20.03 -13.93 16.91
C SER A 29 -19.93 -15.29 16.18
N ALA A 30 -20.38 -15.35 14.92
CA ALA A 30 -20.33 -16.54 14.06
C ALA A 30 -19.31 -16.43 12.92
N LEU A 31 -18.34 -15.51 13.00
CA LEU A 31 -17.34 -15.37 11.94
C LEU A 31 -16.25 -16.44 12.03
N ASP A 32 -15.94 -17.08 10.91
CA ASP A 32 -14.80 -17.98 10.78
C ASP A 32 -13.46 -17.24 10.82
N CYS A 33 -13.40 -16.01 10.27
CA CYS A 33 -12.22 -15.13 10.31
C CYS A 33 -12.58 -13.70 9.95
N VAL A 34 -11.66 -12.76 10.25
CA VAL A 34 -11.70 -11.37 9.76
C VAL A 34 -10.54 -11.14 8.81
N GLY A 35 -10.83 -10.73 7.58
CA GLY A 35 -9.85 -10.39 6.56
C GLY A 35 -9.50 -8.91 6.54
N PHE A 36 -8.21 -8.60 6.56
CA PHE A 36 -7.68 -7.26 6.40
C PHE A 36 -6.89 -7.17 5.10
N LYS A 37 -7.14 -6.14 4.31
CA LYS A 37 -6.20 -5.69 3.31
C LYS A 37 -5.11 -4.91 4.03
N VAL A 38 -3.88 -5.36 3.98
CA VAL A 38 -2.73 -4.71 4.63
C VAL A 38 -1.68 -4.29 3.60
N VAL A 39 -0.91 -3.25 3.92
CA VAL A 39 -0.09 -2.60 2.92
C VAL A 39 1.32 -3.18 2.87
N HIS A 40 2.04 -3.14 4.00
CA HIS A 40 3.46 -3.41 3.97
C HIS A 40 3.99 -3.98 5.29
N ALA A 41 4.93 -4.93 5.19
CA ALA A 41 5.67 -5.42 6.34
C ALA A 41 7.09 -5.83 5.91
N ARG A 42 8.06 -5.65 6.79
CA ARG A 42 9.45 -6.00 6.54
C ARG A 42 9.61 -7.52 6.46
N GLY A 43 10.04 -8.02 5.31
CA GLY A 43 10.26 -9.45 5.08
C GLY A 43 9.01 -10.33 5.12
N VAL A 44 7.81 -9.73 5.06
CA VAL A 44 6.53 -10.47 5.07
C VAL A 44 5.66 -10.01 3.92
N THR A 45 5.04 -10.97 3.22
CA THR A 45 4.08 -10.72 2.14
C THR A 45 3.12 -11.91 2.01
N GLY A 46 2.21 -11.86 1.05
CA GLY A 46 1.22 -12.92 0.84
C GLY A 46 0.02 -12.80 1.78
N VAL A 47 -0.62 -13.93 2.05
CA VAL A 47 -1.71 -14.02 3.02
C VAL A 47 -1.14 -14.58 4.33
N GLN A 48 -1.35 -13.88 5.42
CA GLN A 48 -0.75 -14.17 6.73
C GLN A 48 -1.78 -14.12 7.85
N TYR A 49 -1.62 -14.96 8.86
CA TYR A 49 -2.24 -14.70 10.15
C TYR A 49 -1.58 -13.46 10.77
N LEU A 50 -2.39 -12.50 11.19
CA LEU A 50 -1.92 -11.25 11.77
C LEU A 50 -1.53 -11.45 13.25
N THR A 51 -0.45 -12.21 13.48
CA THR A 51 0.14 -12.41 14.80
C THR A 51 0.87 -11.15 15.26
N GLU A 52 1.28 -11.07 16.54
CA GLU A 52 2.06 -9.92 17.03
C GLU A 52 3.41 -9.80 16.29
N ASP A 53 4.08 -10.91 15.97
CA ASP A 53 5.30 -10.92 15.15
C ASP A 53 5.07 -10.24 13.78
N VAL A 54 3.94 -10.51 13.12
CA VAL A 54 3.60 -9.85 11.84
C VAL A 54 3.34 -8.35 12.05
N LEU A 55 2.66 -7.97 13.13
CA LEU A 55 2.42 -6.55 13.45
C LEU A 55 3.72 -5.80 13.76
N GLU A 56 4.67 -6.44 14.44
CA GLU A 56 6.01 -5.87 14.66
C GLU A 56 6.77 -5.66 13.34
N LYS A 57 6.68 -6.60 12.40
CA LYS A 57 7.25 -6.47 11.06
C LYS A 57 6.56 -5.38 10.23
N MET A 58 5.26 -5.18 10.41
CA MET A 58 4.55 -4.01 9.86
C MET A 58 5.08 -2.72 10.50
N ALA A 59 5.22 -2.68 11.82
CA ALA A 59 5.70 -1.52 12.55
C ALA A 59 7.14 -1.12 12.16
N ALA A 60 8.00 -2.09 11.83
CA ALA A 60 9.35 -1.84 11.33
C ALA A 60 9.37 -1.02 10.02
N PHE A 61 8.26 -0.99 9.27
CA PHE A 61 8.08 -0.19 8.07
C PHE A 61 7.12 1.01 8.25
N ASN A 62 6.87 1.44 9.49
CA ASN A 62 6.09 2.67 9.74
C ASN A 62 6.68 3.90 9.03
N ALA A 63 8.01 4.02 8.96
CA ALA A 63 8.66 5.12 8.25
C ALA A 63 8.51 5.05 6.73
N VAL A 64 8.22 3.86 6.17
CA VAL A 64 8.04 3.60 4.74
C VAL A 64 6.56 3.75 4.32
N ALA A 65 5.64 3.42 5.21
CA ALA A 65 4.20 3.51 4.98
C ALA A 65 3.50 4.24 6.15
N PRO A 66 3.86 5.51 6.45
CA PRO A 66 3.45 6.20 7.67
C PRO A 66 1.94 6.48 7.75
N ALA A 67 1.30 6.69 6.61
CA ALA A 67 -0.14 6.92 6.54
C ALA A 67 -0.98 5.63 6.62
N HIS A 68 -0.34 4.46 6.56
CA HIS A 68 -1.05 3.18 6.44
C HIS A 68 -0.76 2.24 7.63
N ASN A 69 0.52 1.88 7.85
CA ASN A 69 0.85 0.86 8.84
C ASN A 69 0.41 1.20 10.28
N PRO A 70 0.68 2.39 10.84
CA PRO A 70 0.26 2.70 12.21
C PRO A 70 -1.25 2.54 12.44
N PRO A 71 -2.13 3.13 11.60
CA PRO A 71 -3.56 2.94 11.74
C PRO A 71 -3.99 1.48 11.57
N TYR A 72 -3.47 0.75 10.58
CA TYR A 72 -3.82 -0.67 10.41
C TYR A 72 -3.43 -1.52 11.63
N ILE A 73 -2.24 -1.33 12.19
CA ILE A 73 -1.78 -2.06 13.38
C ILE A 73 -2.70 -1.80 14.57
N ALA A 74 -3.09 -0.55 14.78
CA ALA A 74 -3.98 -0.20 15.87
C ALA A 74 -5.38 -0.81 15.68
N ALA A 75 -5.95 -0.76 14.46
CA ALA A 75 -7.23 -1.40 14.15
C ALA A 75 -7.18 -2.92 14.36
N ILE A 76 -6.14 -3.59 13.87
CA ILE A 76 -5.97 -5.03 14.03
C ILE A 76 -5.90 -5.42 15.52
N ARG A 77 -5.17 -4.66 16.33
CA ARG A 77 -5.10 -4.90 17.78
C ARG A 77 -6.44 -4.70 18.47
N GLN A 78 -7.22 -3.71 18.04
CA GLN A 78 -8.58 -3.50 18.54
C GLN A 78 -9.48 -4.69 18.19
N PHE A 79 -9.49 -5.13 16.93
CA PHE A 79 -10.26 -6.31 16.52
C PHE A 79 -9.84 -7.56 17.30
N ARG A 80 -8.55 -7.76 17.55
CA ARG A 80 -8.07 -8.89 18.38
C ARG A 80 -8.58 -8.83 19.79
N SER A 81 -8.69 -7.63 20.37
CA SER A 81 -9.26 -7.45 21.73
C SER A 81 -10.76 -7.74 21.79
N LEU A 82 -11.49 -7.38 20.73
CA LEU A 82 -12.93 -7.57 20.65
C LEU A 82 -13.34 -9.00 20.24
N LEU A 83 -12.51 -9.66 19.44
CA LEU A 83 -12.74 -10.99 18.87
C LEU A 83 -11.54 -11.90 19.15
N PRO A 84 -11.24 -12.24 20.42
CA PRO A 84 -10.01 -12.94 20.80
C PRO A 84 -9.86 -14.32 20.20
N ASP A 85 -10.96 -15.02 19.92
CA ASP A 85 -11.00 -16.37 19.39
C ASP A 85 -11.13 -16.42 17.85
N THR A 86 -11.36 -15.27 17.21
CA THR A 86 -11.55 -15.19 15.75
C THR A 86 -10.22 -14.95 15.06
N PRO A 87 -9.79 -15.79 14.11
CA PRO A 87 -8.57 -15.57 13.34
C PRO A 87 -8.59 -14.25 12.57
N LEU A 88 -7.54 -13.46 12.70
CA LEU A 88 -7.33 -12.26 11.89
C LEU A 88 -6.32 -12.56 10.80
N ILE A 89 -6.70 -12.34 9.54
CA ILE A 89 -5.92 -12.68 8.35
C ILE A 89 -5.63 -11.41 7.57
N GLY A 90 -4.37 -11.19 7.20
CA GLY A 90 -3.94 -10.06 6.37
C GLY A 90 -3.55 -10.51 4.96
N ALA A 91 -4.12 -9.87 3.95
CA ALA A 91 -3.66 -9.96 2.58
C ALA A 91 -2.80 -8.74 2.25
N PHE A 92 -1.49 -8.95 2.02
CA PHE A 92 -0.54 -7.89 1.75
C PHE A 92 -0.62 -7.43 0.29
N GLU A 93 -0.68 -6.13 0.05
CA GLU A 93 -0.71 -5.55 -1.31
C GLU A 93 0.56 -5.84 -2.12
N THR A 94 1.63 -6.22 -1.47
CA THR A 94 2.91 -6.58 -2.08
C THR A 94 2.94 -8.02 -2.62
N ALA A 95 1.92 -8.83 -2.35
CA ALA A 95 1.91 -10.27 -2.60
C ALA A 95 2.16 -10.62 -4.07
N PHE A 96 1.43 -10.00 -4.99
CA PHE A 96 1.55 -10.27 -6.43
C PHE A 96 2.94 -9.96 -7.00
N HIS A 97 3.66 -9.02 -6.37
CA HIS A 97 4.99 -8.57 -6.80
C HIS A 97 6.14 -9.32 -6.12
N ALA A 98 5.86 -10.24 -5.21
CA ALA A 98 6.88 -10.94 -4.42
C ALA A 98 7.90 -11.70 -5.28
N GLY A 99 7.45 -12.20 -6.44
CA GLY A 99 8.25 -12.95 -7.40
C GLY A 99 9.00 -12.13 -8.45
N MET A 100 9.03 -10.80 -8.34
CA MET A 100 9.79 -9.97 -9.29
C MET A 100 11.27 -10.37 -9.33
N PRO A 101 11.88 -10.42 -10.53
CA PRO A 101 13.29 -10.78 -10.66
C PRO A 101 14.20 -9.70 -10.04
N PRO A 102 15.40 -10.06 -9.59
CA PRO A 102 16.31 -9.13 -8.90
C PRO A 102 16.61 -7.86 -9.67
N GLU A 103 16.75 -7.93 -10.99
CA GLU A 103 17.00 -6.78 -11.87
C GLU A 103 15.89 -5.74 -11.87
N ALA A 104 14.64 -6.13 -11.58
CA ALA A 104 13.53 -5.22 -11.42
C ALA A 104 13.32 -4.82 -9.95
N ALA A 105 13.73 -5.67 -9.01
CA ALA A 105 13.44 -5.48 -7.59
C ALA A 105 14.51 -4.69 -6.84
N LEU A 106 15.78 -4.72 -7.26
CA LEU A 106 16.88 -4.10 -6.53
C LEU A 106 17.13 -2.66 -7.00
N TYR A 107 17.45 -1.80 -6.05
CA TYR A 107 17.93 -0.45 -6.32
C TYR A 107 19.45 -0.43 -6.43
N SER A 108 19.99 0.54 -7.19
CA SER A 108 21.43 0.73 -7.39
C SER A 108 22.09 1.42 -6.19
N ILE A 109 21.93 0.82 -5.00
CA ILE A 109 22.59 1.22 -3.75
C ILE A 109 23.48 0.08 -3.26
N PRO A 110 24.41 0.32 -2.33
CA PRO A 110 25.23 -0.76 -1.77
C PRO A 110 24.38 -1.94 -1.31
N ILE A 111 24.71 -3.13 -1.80
CA ILE A 111 23.90 -4.34 -1.57
C ILE A 111 23.77 -4.71 -0.09
N GLU A 112 24.76 -4.34 0.72
CA GLU A 112 24.76 -4.53 2.16
C GLU A 112 23.65 -3.71 2.84
N LEU A 113 23.38 -2.48 2.34
CA LEU A 113 22.28 -1.65 2.83
C LEU A 113 20.93 -2.23 2.41
N SER A 114 20.82 -2.67 1.15
CA SER A 114 19.61 -3.36 0.68
C SER A 114 19.28 -4.56 1.55
N ARG A 115 20.26 -5.42 1.82
CA ARG A 115 20.07 -6.62 2.65
C ARG A 115 19.79 -6.29 4.12
N LYS A 116 20.56 -5.35 4.69
CA LYS A 116 20.43 -4.98 6.12
C LYS A 116 19.09 -4.37 6.45
N TYR A 117 18.58 -3.51 5.57
CA TYR A 117 17.35 -2.74 5.80
C TYR A 117 16.16 -3.24 4.97
N ASP A 118 16.34 -4.33 4.23
CA ASP A 118 15.32 -4.91 3.35
C ASP A 118 14.79 -3.91 2.31
N ILE A 119 15.73 -3.14 1.72
CA ILE A 119 15.42 -2.11 0.73
C ILE A 119 15.36 -2.74 -0.65
N ARG A 120 14.15 -2.80 -1.20
CA ARG A 120 13.90 -3.26 -2.56
C ARG A 120 12.60 -2.63 -3.09
N ARG A 121 12.35 -2.79 -4.37
CA ARG A 121 11.03 -2.55 -4.94
C ARG A 121 10.10 -3.67 -4.49
N TYR A 122 9.05 -3.33 -3.74
CA TYR A 122 8.02 -4.27 -3.31
C TYR A 122 6.83 -4.25 -4.26
N GLY A 123 6.45 -3.06 -4.74
CA GLY A 123 5.22 -2.88 -5.50
C GLY A 123 3.98 -2.94 -4.60
N PHE A 124 2.91 -2.33 -5.08
CA PHE A 124 1.64 -2.26 -4.35
C PHE A 124 0.48 -2.41 -5.34
N HIS A 125 -0.76 -2.34 -4.83
CA HIS A 125 -1.98 -2.64 -5.57
C HIS A 125 -2.00 -4.07 -6.16
N GLY A 126 -1.28 -4.99 -5.50
CA GLY A 126 -1.06 -6.34 -6.01
C GLY A 126 -2.34 -7.09 -6.31
N ALA A 127 -3.34 -7.02 -5.43
CA ALA A 127 -4.65 -7.66 -5.65
C ALA A 127 -5.36 -7.13 -6.91
N SER A 128 -5.24 -5.82 -7.20
CA SER A 128 -5.80 -5.21 -8.41
C SER A 128 -5.08 -5.70 -9.68
N HIS A 129 -3.74 -5.69 -9.66
CA HIS A 129 -2.94 -6.15 -10.80
C HIS A 129 -3.11 -7.65 -11.06
N GLU A 130 -3.19 -8.45 -10.01
CA GLU A 130 -3.44 -9.89 -10.10
C GLU A 130 -4.82 -10.19 -10.71
N TYR A 131 -5.86 -9.53 -10.18
CA TYR A 131 -7.22 -9.67 -10.68
C TYR A 131 -7.33 -9.31 -12.17
N LEU A 132 -6.76 -8.16 -12.58
CA LEU A 132 -6.76 -7.72 -13.98
C LEU A 132 -6.01 -8.71 -14.87
N SER A 133 -4.92 -9.29 -14.37
CA SER A 133 -4.15 -10.30 -15.11
C SER A 133 -4.95 -11.59 -15.32
N GLN A 134 -5.63 -12.06 -14.29
CA GLN A 134 -6.49 -13.24 -14.37
C GLN A 134 -7.68 -12.98 -15.30
N TRP A 135 -8.36 -11.87 -15.12
CA TRP A 135 -9.49 -11.49 -15.97
C TRP A 135 -9.11 -11.40 -17.45
N ALA A 136 -7.96 -10.82 -17.76
CA ALA A 136 -7.47 -10.74 -19.14
C ALA A 136 -7.14 -12.13 -19.71
N ALA A 137 -6.57 -13.02 -18.92
CA ALA A 137 -6.28 -14.39 -19.32
C ALA A 137 -7.58 -15.16 -19.66
N ASP A 138 -8.59 -15.04 -18.82
CA ASP A 138 -9.90 -15.66 -19.00
C ASP A 138 -10.62 -15.07 -20.23
N ALA A 139 -10.64 -13.74 -20.36
CA ALA A 139 -11.31 -13.07 -21.49
C ALA A 139 -10.66 -13.37 -22.85
N MET A 140 -9.37 -13.67 -22.88
CA MET A 140 -8.62 -14.00 -24.09
C MET A 140 -8.43 -15.51 -24.30
N ASP A 141 -8.87 -16.32 -23.36
CA ASP A 141 -8.64 -17.78 -23.31
C ASP A 141 -7.15 -18.13 -23.53
N ARG A 142 -6.25 -17.41 -22.81
CA ARG A 142 -4.81 -17.52 -22.90
C ARG A 142 -4.10 -17.28 -21.59
N THR A 143 -3.08 -18.09 -21.29
CA THR A 143 -2.24 -17.96 -20.10
C THR A 143 -0.83 -17.38 -20.39
N ASP A 144 -0.43 -17.33 -21.69
CA ASP A 144 0.90 -16.88 -22.14
C ASP A 144 0.96 -15.39 -22.46
N LEU A 145 0.18 -14.58 -21.74
CA LEU A 145 0.03 -13.16 -22.01
C LEU A 145 1.22 -12.33 -21.51
N ARG A 146 1.48 -11.26 -22.28
CA ARG A 146 2.28 -10.11 -21.85
C ARG A 146 1.35 -8.93 -21.73
N LEU A 147 1.20 -8.42 -20.51
CA LEU A 147 0.24 -7.37 -20.16
C LEU A 147 0.95 -6.19 -19.52
N VAL A 148 0.39 -5.02 -19.68
CA VAL A 148 0.58 -3.90 -18.78
C VAL A 148 -0.77 -3.64 -18.14
N THR A 149 -0.84 -3.83 -16.84
CA THR A 149 -2.03 -3.52 -16.05
C THR A 149 -1.88 -2.15 -15.42
N CYS A 150 -2.95 -1.35 -15.41
CA CYS A 150 -2.97 0.02 -14.92
C CYS A 150 -3.99 0.13 -13.79
N HIS A 151 -3.51 0.45 -12.59
CA HIS A 151 -4.35 0.86 -11.47
C HIS A 151 -4.28 2.39 -11.36
N LEU A 152 -5.34 3.08 -11.79
CA LEU A 152 -5.38 4.54 -11.91
C LEU A 152 -6.43 5.11 -10.95
N GLY A 153 -6.09 5.15 -9.67
CA GLY A 153 -6.88 5.77 -8.60
C GLY A 153 -6.21 7.05 -8.08
N GLY A 154 -6.59 7.50 -6.89
CA GLY A 154 -5.90 8.58 -6.19
C GLY A 154 -4.42 8.26 -5.92
N SER A 155 -4.11 6.98 -5.82
CA SER A 155 -2.78 6.39 -5.98
C SER A 155 -2.76 5.58 -7.27
N GLY A 156 -1.74 5.74 -8.09
CA GLY A 156 -1.61 5.04 -9.37
C GLY A 156 -0.41 4.11 -9.43
N SER A 157 -0.51 3.03 -10.20
CA SER A 157 0.63 2.19 -10.57
C SER A 157 0.40 1.47 -11.88
N LEU A 158 1.50 1.16 -12.55
CA LEU A 158 1.55 0.28 -13.71
C LEU A 158 2.31 -0.97 -13.34
N CYS A 159 1.91 -2.12 -13.86
CA CYS A 159 2.61 -3.38 -13.64
C CYS A 159 2.79 -4.11 -14.96
N ALA A 160 4.01 -4.51 -15.25
CA ALA A 160 4.33 -5.43 -16.33
C ALA A 160 4.10 -6.87 -15.86
N VAL A 161 3.23 -7.58 -16.56
CA VAL A 161 2.85 -8.96 -16.24
C VAL A 161 3.23 -9.88 -17.40
N LYS A 162 3.86 -11.00 -17.09
CA LYS A 162 4.18 -12.05 -18.06
C LYS A 162 3.71 -13.39 -17.51
N ASN A 163 2.87 -14.08 -18.26
CA ASN A 163 2.33 -15.40 -17.89
C ASN A 163 1.70 -15.40 -16.49
N GLY A 164 0.89 -14.39 -16.18
CA GLY A 164 0.21 -14.25 -14.88
C GLY A 164 1.12 -13.83 -13.72
N LYS A 165 2.38 -13.45 -13.96
CA LYS A 165 3.34 -13.05 -12.90
C LYS A 165 3.81 -11.62 -13.11
N SER A 166 3.83 -10.84 -12.04
CA SER A 166 4.47 -9.53 -12.02
C SER A 166 5.96 -9.66 -12.29
N ILE A 167 6.45 -8.97 -13.31
CA ILE A 167 7.87 -8.94 -13.66
C ILE A 167 8.50 -7.56 -13.41
N ASP A 168 7.69 -6.51 -13.32
CA ASP A 168 8.09 -5.16 -12.94
C ASP A 168 6.85 -4.35 -12.54
N THR A 169 7.04 -3.29 -11.76
CA THR A 169 5.98 -2.37 -11.36
C THR A 169 6.55 -0.99 -11.07
N THR A 170 5.74 0.05 -11.23
CA THR A 170 6.20 1.43 -11.03
C THR A 170 6.35 1.82 -9.57
N MET A 171 5.58 1.25 -8.65
CA MET A 171 5.75 1.52 -7.21
C MET A 171 6.96 0.77 -6.65
N GLY A 172 7.65 1.41 -5.71
CA GLY A 172 8.95 0.94 -5.22
C GLY A 172 8.94 0.34 -3.81
N LEU A 173 9.89 0.81 -2.98
CA LEU A 173 9.95 0.53 -1.55
C LEU A 173 8.74 1.12 -0.82
N SER A 174 8.35 2.32 -1.20
CA SER A 174 7.21 3.05 -0.62
C SER A 174 6.11 3.28 -1.66
N LEU A 175 4.99 3.82 -1.21
CA LEU A 175 3.88 4.20 -2.07
C LEU A 175 4.07 5.59 -2.73
N GLN A 176 5.27 6.20 -2.60
CA GLN A 176 5.53 7.55 -3.10
C GLN A 176 6.01 7.58 -4.54
N CYS A 177 6.77 6.56 -4.99
CA CYS A 177 7.38 6.51 -6.32
C CYS A 177 6.46 5.96 -7.40
N GLY A 178 6.96 5.98 -8.63
CA GLY A 178 6.24 5.58 -9.83
C GLY A 178 5.58 6.76 -10.52
N VAL A 179 4.41 6.52 -11.08
CA VAL A 179 3.62 7.57 -11.75
C VAL A 179 3.19 8.65 -10.77
N MET A 180 3.00 9.86 -11.25
CA MET A 180 2.46 10.96 -10.45
C MET A 180 1.09 10.58 -9.86
N HIS A 181 0.93 10.82 -8.57
CA HIS A 181 -0.33 10.55 -7.84
C HIS A 181 -1.14 11.82 -7.63
N ASN A 182 -2.24 11.72 -6.90
CA ASN A 182 -3.04 12.89 -6.56
C ASN A 182 -2.24 13.94 -5.78
N ASN A 183 -1.59 13.54 -4.67
CA ASN A 183 -0.87 14.44 -3.77
C ASN A 183 0.60 14.05 -3.59
N ARG A 184 1.00 12.86 -4.05
CA ARG A 184 2.36 12.32 -3.90
C ARG A 184 3.16 12.51 -5.17
N CYS A 185 4.46 12.73 -5.02
CA CYS A 185 5.33 13.18 -6.11
C CYS A 185 5.48 12.19 -7.28
N GLY A 186 5.40 10.88 -7.03
CA GLY A 186 5.88 9.89 -7.99
C GLY A 186 7.42 9.85 -8.02
N ASP A 187 7.98 9.39 -9.15
CA ASP A 187 9.44 9.35 -9.32
C ASP A 187 10.01 10.77 -9.45
N ILE A 188 11.04 11.05 -8.68
CA ILE A 188 11.81 12.29 -8.71
C ILE A 188 13.31 11.98 -8.66
N ASP A 189 14.14 12.91 -9.11
CA ASP A 189 15.57 12.87 -8.84
C ASP A 189 15.82 13.02 -7.32
N PRO A 190 16.50 12.10 -6.65
CA PRO A 190 16.75 12.18 -5.21
C PRO A 190 17.55 13.43 -4.80
N TYR A 191 18.35 14.03 -5.70
CA TYR A 191 19.09 15.27 -5.43
C TYR A 191 18.19 16.49 -5.25
N ILE A 192 16.95 16.45 -5.73
CA ILE A 192 15.95 17.51 -5.45
C ILE A 192 15.78 17.71 -3.94
N LEU A 193 15.84 16.65 -3.14
CA LEU A 193 15.69 16.74 -1.69
C LEU A 193 16.85 17.51 -1.03
N PHE A 194 18.06 17.21 -1.46
CA PHE A 194 19.26 17.91 -0.95
C PHE A 194 19.25 19.37 -1.37
N TYR A 195 18.96 19.64 -2.64
CA TYR A 195 18.89 20.98 -3.18
C TYR A 195 17.83 21.84 -2.46
N LEU A 196 16.62 21.31 -2.28
CA LEU A 196 15.57 22.02 -1.54
C LEU A 196 15.93 22.26 -0.08
N ALA A 197 16.58 21.29 0.58
CA ALA A 197 17.03 21.46 1.96
C ALA A 197 18.06 22.63 2.07
N GLU A 198 18.99 22.72 1.13
CA GLU A 198 20.02 23.78 1.11
C GLU A 198 19.44 25.16 0.77
N GLU A 199 18.58 25.24 -0.26
CA GLU A 199 18.05 26.54 -0.74
C GLU A 199 16.94 27.09 0.17
N THR A 200 16.17 26.24 0.82
CA THR A 200 14.98 26.67 1.58
C THR A 200 15.13 26.51 3.08
N GLY A 201 16.10 25.71 3.54
CA GLY A 201 16.23 25.34 4.94
C GLY A 201 15.22 24.30 5.42
N MET A 202 14.45 23.66 4.52
CA MET A 202 13.50 22.62 4.89
C MET A 202 14.20 21.44 5.54
N GLY A 203 13.69 21.01 6.69
CA GLY A 203 14.10 19.77 7.34
C GLY A 203 13.38 18.55 6.79
N LEU A 204 13.75 17.36 7.30
CA LEU A 204 13.14 16.10 6.86
C LEU A 204 11.60 16.06 7.01
N PRO A 205 10.99 16.62 8.08
CA PRO A 205 9.53 16.63 8.21
C PRO A 205 8.85 17.44 7.10
N GLU A 206 9.37 18.63 6.78
CA GLU A 206 8.82 19.52 5.76
C GLU A 206 8.98 18.92 4.36
N LEU A 207 10.14 18.31 4.07
CA LEU A 207 10.39 17.61 2.80
C LEU A 207 9.46 16.41 2.65
N ARG A 208 9.23 15.66 3.72
CA ARG A 208 8.28 14.56 3.71
C ARG A 208 6.86 15.04 3.42
N GLU A 209 6.40 16.08 4.10
CA GLU A 209 5.07 16.66 3.87
C GLU A 209 4.92 17.17 2.43
N LEU A 210 5.97 17.81 1.88
CA LEU A 210 5.99 18.23 0.49
C LEU A 210 5.75 17.08 -0.46
N LEU A 211 6.50 15.98 -0.32
CA LEU A 211 6.43 14.84 -1.22
C LEU A 211 5.15 14.01 -1.09
N GLU A 212 4.62 13.91 0.13
CA GLU A 212 3.46 13.05 0.45
C GLU A 212 2.12 13.74 0.26
N LYS A 213 2.04 15.08 0.44
CA LYS A 213 0.77 15.79 0.53
C LYS A 213 0.63 17.01 -0.39
N LYS A 214 1.75 17.60 -0.79
CA LYS A 214 1.76 18.89 -1.53
C LYS A 214 2.31 18.79 -2.94
N SER A 215 2.56 17.56 -3.40
CA SER A 215 3.07 17.25 -4.74
C SER A 215 1.97 16.62 -5.62
N GLY A 216 2.36 15.86 -6.63
CA GLY A 216 1.43 15.20 -7.53
C GLY A 216 0.56 16.17 -8.33
N LEU A 217 -0.64 15.73 -8.68
CA LEU A 217 -1.61 16.57 -9.41
C LEU A 217 -1.92 17.86 -8.64
N TYR A 218 -2.09 17.77 -7.33
CA TYR A 218 -2.34 18.93 -6.48
C TYR A 218 -1.22 19.98 -6.59
N GLY A 219 0.03 19.54 -6.42
CA GLY A 219 1.19 20.45 -6.53
C GLY A 219 1.37 21.01 -7.94
N MET A 220 1.24 20.16 -8.96
CA MET A 220 1.41 20.55 -10.37
C MET A 220 0.30 21.47 -10.87
N SER A 221 -0.92 21.36 -10.32
CA SER A 221 -2.03 22.28 -10.63
C SER A 221 -1.95 23.61 -9.89
N GLY A 222 -0.90 23.84 -9.10
CA GLY A 222 -0.79 25.05 -8.25
C GLY A 222 -1.74 25.05 -7.07
N GLY A 223 -2.16 23.86 -6.59
CA GLY A 223 -3.07 23.71 -5.47
C GLY A 223 -4.57 23.82 -5.85
N ILE A 224 -4.90 23.73 -7.14
CA ILE A 224 -6.30 23.85 -7.61
C ILE A 224 -7.08 22.58 -7.23
N SER A 225 -6.60 21.41 -7.64
CA SER A 225 -7.24 20.12 -7.34
C SER A 225 -6.25 18.97 -7.38
N ASN A 226 -6.60 17.88 -6.73
CA ASN A 226 -5.94 16.59 -6.83
C ASN A 226 -6.71 15.59 -7.71
N ASP A 227 -7.72 16.04 -8.41
CA ASP A 227 -8.57 15.25 -9.29
C ASP A 227 -8.40 15.73 -10.74
N LEU A 228 -8.05 14.82 -11.66
CA LEU A 228 -7.88 15.12 -13.09
C LEU A 228 -9.17 15.64 -13.75
N ARG A 229 -10.33 15.39 -13.15
CA ARG A 229 -11.61 15.89 -13.69
C ARG A 229 -11.80 17.38 -13.47
N ASP A 230 -11.04 17.98 -12.54
CA ASP A 230 -11.13 19.39 -12.16
C ASP A 230 -9.99 20.22 -12.77
N ILE A 231 -8.97 19.58 -13.36
CA ILE A 231 -7.78 20.18 -13.95
C ILE A 231 -7.83 20.05 -15.47
#